data_f1a1fd6e5f9e2f21488fa7c7214a7721
#
_entry.id   f1a1fd6e5f9e2f21488fa7c7214a7721
#
_cell.length_a   1.000
_cell.length_b   1.000
_cell.length_c   1.000
_cell.angle_alpha   90.00
_cell.angle_beta   90.00
_cell.angle_gamma   90.00
#
_symmetry.space_group_name_H-M   'P 1'
#
loop_
_entity.id
_entity.type
_entity.pdbx_description
1 polymer ?
#
loop_
_entity_poly.entity_id
_entity_poly.type
_entity_poly.pdbx_seq_one_letter_code
_entity_poly.pdbx_strand_id
1 'polypeptide(L)'
;MIFKILKLIIFISIIWYLSEFFSERPGVTSINWMEWGIQIPTDRFILIIILFSVILIFIDRIWLAFLNLPKATLRRFEANNNKKVEQKLVKAFLLASHGELETAAKEAALVSRNTKDKNLGKLLNTHINVFNKINKNSNENEELSKNYFKQLTDEPSTAFVGHLALMRQAIFNNKDLNEIINEGLKALKFEPKSKQILEVLLFSYAKLRDISNSLVYLNKLKKLNYMKDNIYKNISADLNYLKALDYLEDEKSYLATNHLKEAFKQKPSHIGASVKLSGLLKGIGSKTKSIDQLEKTFLLTANPDILEELSKKWNLKTSGSRVSKAINLLNKKSSQEIKNDLKIEVACYAISEEIWGEAEKLLKDIPEDKLTTKAYQALADIAGSQNNPELVKNYLEKAASAKGGYNYFCYSCGNKNHNWELHCPKCDLLSTIEWMKLENNQNFDVLKISSDNRSNRLLNKIPN
;
A
#
# COMPACT_ATOMS: atom_id res chain seq x y z
N MET A 1 35.28 3.86 -43.65
CA MET A 1 35.79 3.48 -44.97
C MET A 1 36.84 4.45 -45.48
N ILE A 2 36.61 5.75 -45.51
CA ILE A 2 37.51 6.80 -46.05
C ILE A 2 38.91 6.74 -45.43
N PHE A 3 39.08 6.58 -44.14
CA PHE A 3 40.38 6.49 -43.46
C PHE A 3 41.22 5.25 -43.87
N LYS A 4 40.58 4.15 -44.27
CA LYS A 4 41.29 2.95 -44.76
C LYS A 4 41.79 3.15 -46.19
N ILE A 5 41.01 3.83 -47.04
CA ILE A 5 41.36 4.17 -48.39
C ILE A 5 42.51 5.20 -48.40
N LEU A 6 42.43 6.22 -47.51
CA LEU A 6 43.48 7.22 -47.37
C LEU A 6 44.83 6.59 -46.95
N LYS A 7 44.83 5.64 -45.98
CA LYS A 7 46.02 4.90 -45.58
C LYS A 7 46.64 4.08 -46.75
N LEU A 8 45.76 3.46 -47.56
CA LEU A 8 46.16 2.67 -48.68
C LEU A 8 46.85 3.58 -49.78
N ILE A 9 46.28 4.74 -50.07
CA ILE A 9 46.84 5.72 -51.02
C ILE A 9 48.17 6.22 -50.52
N ILE A 10 48.31 6.61 -49.26
CA ILE A 10 49.58 7.03 -48.67
C ILE A 10 50.64 5.93 -48.77
N PHE A 11 50.26 4.70 -48.47
CA PHE A 11 51.18 3.56 -48.55
C PHE A 11 51.66 3.27 -49.97
N ILE A 12 50.76 3.32 -50.95
CA ILE A 12 51.10 3.18 -52.37
C ILE A 12 52.01 4.32 -52.82
N SER A 13 51.75 5.57 -52.41
CA SER A 13 52.58 6.74 -52.74
C SER A 13 54.00 6.62 -52.17
N ILE A 14 54.14 6.09 -50.94
CA ILE A 14 55.45 5.86 -50.33
C ILE A 14 56.23 4.77 -51.08
N ILE A 15 55.57 3.66 -51.46
CA ILE A 15 56.21 2.60 -52.25
C ILE A 15 56.68 3.13 -53.61
N TRP A 16 55.85 3.91 -54.28
CA TRP A 16 56.18 4.50 -55.57
C TRP A 16 57.41 5.46 -55.48
N TYR A 17 57.42 6.34 -54.47
CA TYR A 17 58.51 7.24 -54.17
C TYR A 17 59.80 6.51 -53.84
N LEU A 18 59.75 5.47 -53.03
CA LEU A 18 60.90 4.61 -52.71
C LEU A 18 61.43 3.88 -53.95
N SER A 19 60.56 3.37 -54.82
CA SER A 19 60.96 2.69 -56.09
C SER A 19 61.71 3.64 -57.02
N GLU A 20 61.26 4.88 -57.17
CA GLU A 20 61.85 5.88 -57.97
C GLU A 20 63.23 6.32 -57.44
N PHE A 21 63.31 6.55 -56.11
CA PHE A 21 64.58 6.92 -55.45
C PHE A 21 65.68 5.85 -55.60
N PHE A 22 65.34 4.56 -55.54
CA PHE A 22 66.30 3.48 -55.73
C PHE A 22 66.59 3.16 -57.19
N SER A 23 65.73 3.53 -58.10
CA SER A 23 65.97 3.39 -59.55
C SER A 23 67.04 4.34 -60.07
N GLU A 24 67.16 5.55 -59.48
CA GLU A 24 68.18 6.55 -59.86
C GLU A 24 69.60 6.20 -59.36
N ARG A 25 69.71 5.23 -58.38
CA ARG A 25 71.01 4.81 -57.84
C ARG A 25 71.13 3.26 -57.87
N PRO A 26 71.51 2.70 -59.03
CA PRO A 26 71.59 1.27 -59.22
C PRO A 26 72.67 0.65 -58.34
N GLY A 27 72.26 -0.09 -57.36
CA GLY A 27 73.06 -0.94 -56.47
C GLY A 27 72.79 -2.41 -56.76
N VAL A 28 73.77 -3.29 -56.51
CA VAL A 28 73.65 -4.73 -56.65
C VAL A 28 73.79 -5.33 -55.25
N THR A 29 72.72 -6.00 -54.73
CA THR A 29 72.75 -6.71 -53.47
C THR A 29 73.18 -8.15 -53.78
N SER A 30 74.31 -8.60 -53.24
CA SER A 30 74.82 -9.97 -53.35
C SER A 30 74.49 -10.75 -52.03
N ILE A 31 73.75 -11.83 -52.12
CA ILE A 31 73.49 -12.73 -51.04
C ILE A 31 74.28 -14.02 -51.29
N ASN A 32 75.28 -14.26 -50.46
CA ASN A 32 76.10 -15.48 -50.58
C ASN A 32 75.70 -16.44 -49.46
N TRP A 33 75.17 -17.57 -49.83
CA TRP A 33 74.82 -18.64 -48.88
C TRP A 33 75.48 -19.95 -49.27
N MET A 34 76.47 -20.36 -48.51
CA MET A 34 77.41 -21.47 -48.84
C MET A 34 78.06 -21.34 -50.24
N GLU A 35 77.68 -22.20 -51.15
CA GLU A 35 78.22 -22.21 -52.53
C GLU A 35 77.38 -21.42 -53.56
N TRP A 36 76.27 -20.86 -53.14
CA TRP A 36 75.34 -20.16 -54.03
C TRP A 36 75.42 -18.66 -53.81
N GLY A 37 75.79 -17.92 -54.85
CA GLY A 37 75.77 -16.47 -54.85
C GLY A 37 74.68 -15.97 -55.78
N ILE A 38 73.67 -15.30 -55.21
CA ILE A 38 72.59 -14.67 -56.00
C ILE A 38 72.84 -13.16 -55.99
N GLN A 39 72.99 -12.58 -57.20
CA GLN A 39 73.08 -11.13 -57.36
C GLN A 39 71.75 -10.59 -57.90
N ILE A 40 71.14 -9.72 -57.14
CA ILE A 40 69.82 -9.14 -57.46
C ILE A 40 69.99 -7.63 -57.43
N PRO A 41 69.46 -6.86 -58.44
CA PRO A 41 69.38 -5.41 -58.33
C PRO A 41 68.71 -4.98 -57.05
N THR A 42 69.26 -4.02 -56.27
CA THR A 42 68.83 -3.63 -54.96
C THR A 42 67.34 -3.14 -54.92
N ASP A 43 66.93 -2.46 -56.03
CA ASP A 43 65.51 -2.03 -56.22
C ASP A 43 64.54 -3.22 -56.21
N ARG A 44 64.83 -4.29 -56.90
CA ARG A 44 64.05 -5.50 -56.99
C ARG A 44 64.03 -6.28 -55.62
N PHE A 45 65.17 -6.30 -54.94
CA PHE A 45 65.31 -6.97 -53.65
C PHE A 45 64.43 -6.28 -52.59
N ILE A 46 64.41 -4.93 -52.54
CA ILE A 46 63.60 -4.17 -51.65
C ILE A 46 62.10 -4.41 -51.96
N LEU A 47 61.73 -4.43 -53.25
CA LEU A 47 60.33 -4.74 -53.66
C LEU A 47 59.88 -6.12 -53.19
N ILE A 48 60.77 -7.15 -53.28
CA ILE A 48 60.49 -8.49 -52.81
C ILE A 48 60.23 -8.51 -51.25
N ILE A 49 61.10 -7.77 -50.52
CA ILE A 49 60.93 -7.69 -49.02
C ILE A 49 59.62 -6.99 -48.66
N ILE A 50 59.25 -5.92 -49.32
CA ILE A 50 58.02 -5.20 -49.14
C ILE A 50 56.83 -6.11 -49.44
N LEU A 51 56.84 -6.80 -50.57
CA LEU A 51 55.80 -7.72 -50.99
C LEU A 51 55.64 -8.87 -49.98
N PHE A 52 56.74 -9.44 -49.51
CA PHE A 52 56.75 -10.50 -48.50
C PHE A 52 56.18 -9.99 -47.18
N SER A 53 56.52 -8.79 -46.73
CA SER A 53 55.98 -8.18 -45.51
C SER A 53 54.47 -7.97 -45.61
N VAL A 54 53.97 -7.52 -46.78
CA VAL A 54 52.50 -7.36 -47.00
C VAL A 54 51.80 -8.69 -46.96
N ILE A 55 52.38 -9.73 -47.54
CA ILE A 55 51.80 -11.10 -47.46
C ILE A 55 51.75 -11.60 -46.04
N LEU A 56 52.78 -11.41 -45.22
CA LEU A 56 52.78 -11.81 -43.81
C LEU A 56 51.71 -11.07 -43.02
N ILE A 57 51.55 -9.76 -43.20
CA ILE A 57 50.49 -8.97 -42.56
C ILE A 57 49.10 -9.49 -42.98
N PHE A 58 48.95 -9.88 -44.27
CA PHE A 58 47.67 -10.41 -44.75
C PHE A 58 47.36 -11.78 -44.15
N ILE A 59 48.36 -12.66 -44.02
CA ILE A 59 48.22 -13.96 -43.36
C ILE A 59 47.87 -13.79 -41.89
N ASP A 60 48.52 -12.88 -41.16
CA ASP A 60 48.20 -12.59 -39.76
C ASP A 60 46.75 -12.09 -39.60
N ARG A 61 46.29 -11.20 -40.50
CA ARG A 61 44.91 -10.72 -40.51
C ARG A 61 43.89 -11.82 -40.76
N ILE A 62 44.16 -12.74 -41.68
CA ILE A 62 43.31 -13.91 -41.95
C ILE A 62 43.29 -14.85 -40.73
N TRP A 63 44.46 -15.06 -40.13
CA TRP A 63 44.60 -15.89 -38.94
C TRP A 63 43.80 -15.35 -37.76
N LEU A 64 43.90 -14.05 -37.46
CA LEU A 64 43.12 -13.36 -36.43
C LEU A 64 41.60 -13.39 -36.74
N ALA A 65 41.20 -13.22 -37.99
CA ALA A 65 39.81 -13.33 -38.41
C ALA A 65 39.26 -14.75 -38.16
N PHE A 66 40.06 -15.78 -38.51
CA PHE A 66 39.68 -17.18 -38.30
C PHE A 66 39.52 -17.53 -36.81
N LEU A 67 40.41 -17.06 -35.93
CA LEU A 67 40.34 -17.26 -34.50
C LEU A 67 39.11 -16.55 -33.85
N ASN A 68 38.67 -15.43 -34.43
CA ASN A 68 37.54 -14.65 -33.92
C ASN A 68 36.16 -15.09 -34.48
N LEU A 69 36.13 -15.84 -35.61
CA LEU A 69 34.90 -16.35 -36.23
C LEU A 69 34.02 -17.19 -35.26
N PRO A 70 34.58 -18.15 -34.51
CA PRO A 70 33.78 -18.93 -33.58
C PRO A 70 33.12 -18.07 -32.50
N LYS A 71 33.82 -17.06 -31.97
CA LYS A 71 33.28 -16.14 -30.94
C LYS A 71 32.15 -15.25 -31.47
N ALA A 72 32.26 -14.77 -32.71
CA ALA A 72 31.23 -13.95 -33.33
C ALA A 72 29.97 -14.73 -33.68
N THR A 73 30.13 -15.97 -34.15
CA THR A 73 28.98 -16.87 -34.44
C THR A 73 28.27 -17.31 -33.17
N LEU A 74 29.02 -17.66 -32.12
CA LEU A 74 28.45 -18.00 -30.80
C LEU A 74 27.67 -16.82 -30.21
N ARG A 75 28.23 -15.59 -30.25
CA ARG A 75 27.50 -14.39 -29.78
C ARG A 75 26.25 -14.10 -30.58
N ARG A 76 26.25 -14.29 -31.90
CA ARG A 76 25.05 -14.15 -32.74
C ARG A 76 24.00 -15.24 -32.43
N PHE A 77 24.45 -16.46 -32.22
CA PHE A 77 23.57 -17.57 -31.84
C PHE A 77 22.92 -17.34 -30.46
N GLU A 78 23.73 -16.92 -29.47
CA GLU A 78 23.22 -16.56 -28.15
C GLU A 78 22.24 -15.37 -28.19
N ALA A 79 22.54 -14.32 -28.92
CA ALA A 79 21.65 -13.17 -29.08
C ALA A 79 20.32 -13.56 -29.76
N ASN A 80 20.36 -14.42 -30.77
CA ASN A 80 19.15 -14.88 -31.45
C ASN A 80 18.32 -15.83 -30.57
N ASN A 81 18.98 -16.66 -29.77
CA ASN A 81 18.31 -17.53 -28.80
C ASN A 81 17.64 -16.71 -27.67
N ASN A 82 18.34 -15.71 -27.13
CA ASN A 82 17.79 -14.81 -26.11
C ASN A 82 16.57 -14.06 -26.64
N LYS A 83 16.61 -13.57 -27.88
CA LYS A 83 15.46 -12.91 -28.52
C LYS A 83 14.25 -13.83 -28.69
N LYS A 84 14.47 -15.11 -29.04
CA LYS A 84 13.40 -16.11 -29.13
C LYS A 84 12.80 -16.41 -27.75
N VAL A 85 13.63 -16.47 -26.72
CA VAL A 85 13.20 -16.67 -25.34
C VAL A 85 12.35 -15.50 -24.84
N GLU A 86 12.79 -14.28 -25.10
CA GLU A 86 12.05 -13.05 -24.77
C GLU A 86 10.67 -13.02 -25.44
N GLN A 87 10.59 -13.35 -26.74
CA GLN A 87 9.33 -13.43 -27.46
C GLN A 87 8.38 -14.48 -26.87
N LYS A 88 8.88 -15.66 -26.47
CA LYS A 88 8.08 -16.69 -25.82
C LYS A 88 7.63 -16.27 -24.42
N LEU A 89 8.47 -15.56 -23.67
CA LEU A 89 8.14 -15.00 -22.37
C LEU A 89 6.96 -14.02 -22.50
N VAL A 90 7.08 -13.05 -23.41
CA VAL A 90 6.00 -12.07 -23.68
C VAL A 90 4.71 -12.79 -24.10
N LYS A 91 4.80 -13.78 -25.00
CA LYS A 91 3.65 -14.55 -25.43
C LYS A 91 3.00 -15.30 -24.27
N ALA A 92 3.78 -15.94 -23.40
CA ALA A 92 3.26 -16.62 -22.22
C ALA A 92 2.55 -15.68 -21.24
N PHE A 93 3.11 -14.48 -21.02
CA PHE A 93 2.44 -13.44 -20.22
C PHE A 93 1.12 -12.95 -20.84
N LEU A 94 1.10 -12.69 -22.14
CA LEU A 94 -0.12 -12.28 -22.84
C LEU A 94 -1.20 -13.36 -22.77
N LEU A 95 -0.87 -14.64 -23.02
CA LEU A 95 -1.80 -15.75 -22.89
C LEU A 95 -2.33 -15.89 -21.46
N ALA A 96 -1.47 -15.76 -20.46
CA ALA A 96 -1.88 -15.77 -19.06
C ALA A 96 -2.84 -14.63 -18.70
N SER A 97 -2.59 -13.42 -19.22
CA SER A 97 -3.45 -12.25 -18.99
C SER A 97 -4.83 -12.36 -19.66
N HIS A 98 -4.93 -13.12 -20.75
CA HIS A 98 -6.20 -13.41 -21.43
C HIS A 98 -6.93 -14.65 -20.86
N GLY A 99 -6.35 -15.31 -19.84
CA GLY A 99 -6.97 -16.48 -19.20
C GLY A 99 -6.69 -17.82 -19.89
N GLU A 100 -5.89 -17.84 -20.96
CA GLU A 100 -5.45 -19.07 -21.65
C GLU A 100 -4.29 -19.75 -20.91
N LEU A 101 -4.58 -20.27 -19.71
CA LEU A 101 -3.57 -20.69 -18.75
C LEU A 101 -2.82 -21.97 -19.16
N GLU A 102 -3.48 -22.88 -19.89
CA GLU A 102 -2.83 -24.12 -20.36
C GLU A 102 -1.82 -23.85 -21.50
N THR A 103 -2.19 -22.96 -22.42
CA THR A 103 -1.28 -22.56 -23.50
C THR A 103 -0.14 -21.70 -22.97
N ALA A 104 -0.41 -20.81 -22.00
CA ALA A 104 0.59 -20.05 -21.28
C ALA A 104 1.60 -20.94 -20.56
N ALA A 105 1.15 -22.01 -19.87
CA ALA A 105 2.02 -22.95 -19.19
C ALA A 105 2.95 -23.72 -20.15
N LYS A 106 2.46 -24.10 -21.34
CA LYS A 106 3.29 -24.73 -22.38
C LYS A 106 4.39 -23.80 -22.88
N GLU A 107 4.08 -22.54 -23.17
CA GLU A 107 5.07 -21.54 -23.59
C GLU A 107 6.09 -21.23 -22.47
N ALA A 108 5.64 -21.15 -21.21
CA ALA A 108 6.51 -20.97 -20.06
C ALA A 108 7.49 -22.15 -19.85
N ALA A 109 7.03 -23.38 -20.06
CA ALA A 109 7.89 -24.58 -20.00
C ALA A 109 8.96 -24.55 -21.10
N LEU A 110 8.63 -24.03 -22.29
CA LEU A 110 9.61 -23.85 -23.37
C LEU A 110 10.64 -22.74 -23.04
N VAL A 111 10.23 -21.69 -22.35
CA VAL A 111 11.16 -20.67 -21.84
C VAL A 111 12.15 -21.31 -20.87
N SER A 112 11.70 -22.12 -19.91
CA SER A 112 12.57 -22.74 -18.89
C SER A 112 13.59 -23.71 -19.50
N ARG A 113 13.26 -24.36 -20.62
CA ARG A 113 14.17 -25.27 -21.32
C ARG A 113 15.24 -24.55 -22.16
N ASN A 114 14.91 -23.38 -22.66
CA ASN A 114 15.75 -22.66 -23.62
C ASN A 114 16.57 -21.51 -23.02
N THR A 115 16.37 -21.19 -21.72
CA THR A 115 17.14 -20.16 -21.01
C THR A 115 18.31 -20.78 -20.26
N LYS A 116 19.43 -20.05 -20.22
CA LYS A 116 20.51 -20.30 -19.25
C LYS A 116 20.05 -20.04 -17.81
N ASP A 117 19.10 -19.11 -17.63
CA ASP A 117 18.48 -18.80 -16.35
C ASP A 117 17.20 -19.62 -16.15
N LYS A 118 17.37 -20.79 -15.54
CA LYS A 118 16.26 -21.70 -15.20
C LYS A 118 15.22 -21.05 -14.26
N ASN A 119 15.59 -19.99 -13.57
CA ASN A 119 14.74 -19.31 -12.59
C ASN A 119 13.62 -18.52 -13.25
N LEU A 120 13.88 -17.94 -14.42
CA LEU A 120 12.87 -17.17 -15.17
C LEU A 120 11.68 -18.07 -15.60
N GLY A 121 11.96 -19.27 -16.09
CA GLY A 121 10.92 -20.24 -16.46
C GLY A 121 10.16 -20.77 -15.24
N LYS A 122 10.86 -21.04 -14.13
CA LYS A 122 10.23 -21.43 -12.85
C LYS A 122 9.30 -20.32 -12.34
N LEU A 123 9.74 -19.07 -12.34
CA LEU A 123 8.96 -17.89 -11.94
C LEU A 123 7.67 -17.77 -12.75
N LEU A 124 7.75 -17.88 -14.05
CA LEU A 124 6.59 -17.79 -14.94
C LEU A 124 5.61 -18.95 -14.72
N ASN A 125 6.09 -20.19 -14.61
CA ASN A 125 5.26 -21.35 -14.30
C ASN A 125 4.56 -21.20 -12.95
N THR A 126 5.25 -20.65 -11.95
CA THR A 126 4.65 -20.39 -10.63
C THR A 126 3.52 -19.39 -10.73
N HIS A 127 3.74 -18.30 -11.45
CA HIS A 127 2.72 -17.28 -11.65
C HIS A 127 1.48 -17.84 -12.34
N ILE A 128 1.67 -18.63 -13.40
CA ILE A 128 0.59 -19.28 -14.14
C ILE A 128 -0.15 -20.31 -13.28
N ASN A 129 0.56 -21.10 -12.49
CA ASN A 129 -0.07 -22.09 -11.61
C ASN A 129 -0.87 -21.45 -10.48
N VAL A 130 -0.45 -20.29 -9.94
CA VAL A 130 -1.24 -19.50 -8.99
C VAL A 130 -2.54 -19.04 -9.62
N PHE A 131 -2.49 -18.55 -10.87
CA PHE A 131 -3.69 -18.14 -11.61
C PHE A 131 -4.62 -19.33 -11.92
N ASN A 132 -4.07 -20.48 -12.30
CA ASN A 132 -4.85 -21.71 -12.55
C ASN A 132 -5.60 -22.18 -11.31
N LYS A 133 -5.00 -22.03 -10.12
CA LYS A 133 -5.60 -22.44 -8.85
C LYS A 133 -6.74 -21.54 -8.37
N ILE A 134 -6.63 -20.26 -8.63
CA ILE A 134 -7.74 -19.32 -8.34
C ILE A 134 -9.01 -19.73 -9.11
N ASN A 135 -8.85 -20.42 -10.24
CA ASN A 135 -9.95 -20.87 -11.09
C ASN A 135 -10.41 -22.33 -10.86
N LYS A 136 -9.63 -23.16 -10.16
CA LYS A 136 -9.97 -24.58 -9.88
C LYS A 136 -9.86 -24.86 -8.39
N ASN A 137 -10.99 -24.89 -7.68
CA ASN A 137 -11.09 -25.30 -6.27
C ASN A 137 -10.72 -26.79 -6.08
N SER A 138 -9.45 -27.11 -5.84
CA SER A 138 -9.04 -28.47 -5.47
C SER A 138 -7.91 -28.46 -4.43
N ASN A 139 -8.15 -29.17 -3.31
CA ASN A 139 -7.25 -29.27 -2.16
C ASN A 139 -5.88 -29.93 -2.47
N GLU A 140 -5.83 -30.90 -3.38
CA GLU A 140 -4.58 -31.59 -3.80
C GLU A 140 -3.54 -30.63 -4.41
N ASN A 141 -4.01 -29.58 -5.02
CA ASN A 141 -3.14 -28.56 -5.61
C ASN A 141 -2.51 -27.60 -4.59
N GLU A 142 -3.00 -27.50 -3.34
CA GLU A 142 -2.50 -26.57 -2.32
C GLU A 142 -1.08 -26.98 -1.86
N GLU A 143 -0.88 -28.24 -1.55
CA GLU A 143 0.40 -28.74 -1.06
C GLU A 143 1.49 -28.72 -2.15
N LEU A 144 1.14 -29.08 -3.37
CA LEU A 144 2.04 -28.96 -4.53
C LEU A 144 2.49 -27.52 -4.77
N SER A 145 1.57 -26.53 -4.63
CA SER A 145 1.97 -25.11 -4.77
C SER A 145 2.80 -24.63 -3.59
N LYS A 146 2.48 -25.05 -2.37
CA LYS A 146 3.25 -24.69 -1.18
C LYS A 146 4.69 -25.18 -1.30
N ASN A 147 4.88 -26.43 -1.74
CA ASN A 147 6.19 -27.02 -1.98
C ASN A 147 6.95 -26.27 -3.08
N TYR A 148 6.26 -25.91 -4.15
CA TYR A 148 6.85 -25.14 -5.23
C TYR A 148 7.26 -23.74 -4.81
N PHE A 149 6.40 -23.00 -4.04
CA PHE A 149 6.76 -21.69 -3.50
C PHE A 149 7.92 -21.77 -2.52
N LYS A 150 8.01 -22.84 -1.71
CA LYS A 150 9.17 -23.10 -0.86
C LYS A 150 10.47 -23.26 -1.67
N GLN A 151 10.46 -24.00 -2.77
CA GLN A 151 11.64 -24.12 -3.64
C GLN A 151 12.12 -22.76 -4.19
N LEU A 152 11.19 -21.80 -4.43
CA LEU A 152 11.57 -20.45 -4.83
C LEU A 152 12.24 -19.67 -3.70
N THR A 153 12.02 -20.01 -2.43
CA THR A 153 12.67 -19.33 -1.30
C THR A 153 14.13 -19.76 -1.11
N ASP A 154 14.55 -20.87 -1.70
CA ASP A 154 15.91 -21.41 -1.54
C ASP A 154 16.96 -20.64 -2.37
N GLU A 155 16.53 -19.95 -3.42
CA GLU A 155 17.42 -19.16 -4.27
C GLU A 155 17.26 -17.66 -4.03
N PRO A 156 18.36 -16.90 -3.77
CA PRO A 156 18.29 -15.45 -3.48
C PRO A 156 17.58 -14.63 -4.56
N SER A 157 17.67 -15.02 -5.84
CA SER A 157 17.05 -14.32 -6.97
C SER A 157 15.53 -14.45 -7.02
N THR A 158 14.96 -15.49 -6.44
CA THR A 158 13.53 -15.80 -6.45
C THR A 158 12.90 -15.77 -5.05
N ALA A 159 13.72 -15.69 -4.00
CA ALA A 159 13.27 -15.77 -2.60
C ALA A 159 12.19 -14.73 -2.26
N PHE A 160 12.32 -13.49 -2.75
CA PHE A 160 11.28 -12.48 -2.58
C PHE A 160 9.91 -12.95 -3.08
N VAL A 161 9.89 -13.48 -4.32
CA VAL A 161 8.65 -13.96 -4.97
C VAL A 161 8.10 -15.18 -4.25
N GLY A 162 8.98 -16.09 -3.81
CA GLY A 162 8.62 -17.27 -3.02
C GLY A 162 7.90 -16.89 -1.73
N HIS A 163 8.50 -16.03 -0.91
CA HIS A 163 7.90 -15.58 0.34
C HIS A 163 6.62 -14.76 0.12
N LEU A 164 6.57 -13.89 -0.89
CA LEU A 164 5.37 -13.13 -1.24
C LEU A 164 4.22 -14.06 -1.65
N ALA A 165 4.52 -15.12 -2.42
CA ALA A 165 3.52 -16.10 -2.85
C ALA A 165 3.01 -16.93 -1.66
N LEU A 166 3.91 -17.39 -0.76
CA LEU A 166 3.52 -18.09 0.47
C LEU A 166 2.66 -17.22 1.38
N MET A 167 3.01 -15.94 1.58
CA MET A 167 2.19 -15.00 2.33
C MET A 167 0.80 -14.84 1.72
N ARG A 168 0.69 -14.66 0.40
CA ARG A 168 -0.59 -14.55 -0.30
C ARG A 168 -1.41 -15.85 -0.22
N GLN A 169 -0.77 -17.01 -0.33
CA GLN A 169 -1.42 -18.30 -0.16
C GLN A 169 -1.96 -18.47 1.26
N ALA A 170 -1.20 -18.07 2.28
CA ALA A 170 -1.65 -18.10 3.67
C ALA A 170 -2.87 -17.21 3.89
N ILE A 171 -2.91 -16.00 3.31
CA ILE A 171 -4.07 -15.11 3.35
C ILE A 171 -5.28 -15.76 2.65
N PHE A 172 -5.07 -16.33 1.46
CA PHE A 172 -6.17 -16.92 0.68
C PHE A 172 -6.80 -18.13 1.37
N ASN A 173 -5.98 -18.95 2.03
CA ASN A 173 -6.40 -20.17 2.71
C ASN A 173 -6.83 -19.94 4.17
N ASN A 174 -6.92 -18.68 4.60
CA ASN A 174 -7.27 -18.28 5.97
C ASN A 174 -6.38 -18.99 7.03
N LYS A 175 -5.08 -19.06 6.76
CA LYS A 175 -4.11 -19.62 7.71
C LYS A 175 -3.89 -18.70 8.89
N ASP A 176 -3.19 -19.19 9.93
CA ASP A 176 -2.83 -18.42 11.10
C ASP A 176 -2.12 -17.10 10.71
N LEU A 177 -2.52 -16.02 11.36
CA LEU A 177 -1.92 -14.69 11.18
C LEU A 177 -0.41 -14.68 11.41
N ASN A 178 0.10 -15.56 12.27
CA ASN A 178 1.53 -15.71 12.50
C ASN A 178 2.27 -16.26 11.26
N GLU A 179 1.66 -17.18 10.49
CA GLU A 179 2.24 -17.67 9.22
C GLU A 179 2.30 -16.53 8.20
N ILE A 180 1.24 -15.71 8.08
CA ILE A 180 1.18 -14.53 7.20
C ILE A 180 2.27 -13.52 7.57
N ILE A 181 2.41 -13.21 8.85
CA ILE A 181 3.41 -12.27 9.36
C ILE A 181 4.82 -12.81 9.09
N ASN A 182 5.10 -14.08 9.39
CA ASN A 182 6.41 -14.68 9.22
C ASN A 182 6.87 -14.61 7.75
N GLU A 183 6.01 -15.02 6.82
CA GLU A 183 6.34 -14.95 5.40
C GLU A 183 6.42 -13.50 4.90
N GLY A 184 5.56 -12.61 5.40
CA GLY A 184 5.63 -11.17 5.12
C GLY A 184 6.94 -10.52 5.60
N LEU A 185 7.41 -10.87 6.80
CA LEU A 185 8.70 -10.39 7.34
C LEU A 185 9.89 -10.88 6.52
N LYS A 186 9.86 -12.16 6.08
CA LYS A 186 10.90 -12.71 5.20
C LYS A 186 10.92 -12.00 3.84
N ALA A 187 9.76 -11.79 3.22
CA ALA A 187 9.65 -11.05 1.97
C ALA A 187 10.14 -9.60 2.12
N LEU A 188 9.84 -8.94 3.26
CA LEU A 188 10.25 -7.57 3.53
C LEU A 188 11.77 -7.38 3.65
N LYS A 189 12.54 -8.46 3.96
CA LYS A 189 14.01 -8.40 3.97
C LYS A 189 14.58 -8.13 2.58
N PHE A 190 13.93 -8.64 1.54
CA PHE A 190 14.35 -8.44 0.15
C PHE A 190 13.82 -7.11 -0.42
N GLU A 191 12.58 -6.74 -0.08
CA GLU A 191 11.91 -5.53 -0.56
C GLU A 191 11.41 -4.67 0.62
N PRO A 192 12.31 -3.93 1.33
CA PRO A 192 11.95 -3.20 2.56
C PRO A 192 10.91 -2.09 2.39
N LYS A 193 10.69 -1.64 1.15
CA LYS A 193 9.75 -0.57 0.80
C LYS A 193 8.47 -1.08 0.12
N SER A 194 8.23 -2.37 0.08
CA SER A 194 7.03 -2.92 -0.55
C SER A 194 5.76 -2.47 0.18
N LYS A 195 4.96 -1.61 -0.47
CA LYS A 195 3.71 -1.09 0.08
C LYS A 195 2.77 -2.21 0.49
N GLN A 196 2.57 -3.20 -0.39
CA GLN A 196 1.65 -4.31 -0.16
C GLN A 196 2.01 -5.12 1.09
N ILE A 197 3.30 -5.45 1.27
CA ILE A 197 3.74 -6.21 2.44
C ILE A 197 3.58 -5.40 3.73
N LEU A 198 3.93 -4.09 3.69
CA LEU A 198 3.77 -3.21 4.84
C LEU A 198 2.29 -3.08 5.26
N GLU A 199 1.37 -3.00 4.31
CA GLU A 199 -0.07 -2.97 4.57
C GLU A 199 -0.55 -4.29 5.19
N VAL A 200 -0.18 -5.44 4.63
CA VAL A 200 -0.52 -6.75 5.19
C VAL A 200 0.00 -6.90 6.62
N LEU A 201 1.25 -6.53 6.89
CA LEU A 201 1.83 -6.60 8.23
C LEU A 201 1.10 -5.68 9.21
N LEU A 202 0.77 -4.44 8.81
CA LEU A 202 -0.04 -3.54 9.62
C LEU A 202 -1.36 -4.19 10.05
N PHE A 203 -2.12 -4.73 9.09
CA PHE A 203 -3.42 -5.36 9.35
C PHE A 203 -3.29 -6.64 10.19
N SER A 204 -2.33 -7.51 9.88
CA SER A 204 -2.14 -8.77 10.60
C SER A 204 -1.74 -8.53 12.05
N TYR A 205 -0.84 -7.60 12.33
CA TYR A 205 -0.49 -7.22 13.70
C TYR A 205 -1.65 -6.54 14.44
N ALA A 206 -2.41 -5.67 13.77
CA ALA A 206 -3.60 -5.05 14.36
C ALA A 206 -4.64 -6.11 14.76
N LYS A 207 -4.84 -7.13 13.93
CA LYS A 207 -5.77 -8.23 14.18
C LYS A 207 -5.32 -9.13 15.33
N LEU A 208 -4.01 -9.36 15.48
CA LEU A 208 -3.43 -10.04 16.66
C LEU A 208 -3.40 -9.18 17.92
N ARG A 209 -3.86 -7.93 17.86
CA ARG A 209 -3.73 -6.93 18.95
C ARG A 209 -2.29 -6.63 19.36
N ASP A 210 -1.32 -6.93 18.49
CA ASP A 210 0.03 -6.41 18.65
C ASP A 210 0.12 -4.96 18.14
N ILE A 211 -0.41 -4.06 18.97
CA ILE A 211 -0.54 -2.64 18.63
C ILE A 211 0.84 -1.97 18.43
N SER A 212 1.84 -2.42 19.15
CA SER A 212 3.21 -1.89 19.05
C SER A 212 3.78 -2.10 17.65
N ASN A 213 3.75 -3.31 17.13
CA ASN A 213 4.21 -3.61 15.78
C ASN A 213 3.30 -2.99 14.71
N SER A 214 1.98 -2.93 14.92
CA SER A 214 1.07 -2.20 14.03
C SER A 214 1.48 -0.74 13.84
N LEU A 215 1.78 -0.02 14.93
CA LEU A 215 2.25 1.37 14.88
C LEU A 215 3.58 1.51 14.13
N VAL A 216 4.50 0.54 14.26
CA VAL A 216 5.77 0.54 13.50
C VAL A 216 5.50 0.52 11.99
N TYR A 217 4.62 -0.38 11.52
CA TYR A 217 4.31 -0.50 10.08
C TYR A 217 3.47 0.67 9.56
N LEU A 218 2.53 1.20 10.36
CA LEU A 218 1.79 2.41 10.05
C LEU A 218 2.74 3.60 9.83
N ASN A 219 3.70 3.80 10.72
CA ASN A 219 4.69 4.88 10.60
C ASN A 219 5.63 4.70 9.39
N LYS A 220 5.98 3.45 9.05
CA LYS A 220 6.74 3.16 7.81
C LYS A 220 5.94 3.54 6.56
N LEU A 221 4.66 3.18 6.49
CA LEU A 221 3.77 3.55 5.37
C LEU A 221 3.63 5.07 5.24
N LYS A 222 3.51 5.79 6.35
CA LYS A 222 3.47 7.26 6.36
C LYS A 222 4.79 7.86 5.87
N LYS A 223 5.93 7.40 6.40
CA LYS A 223 7.27 7.88 6.02
C LYS A 223 7.56 7.70 4.53
N LEU A 224 7.03 6.63 3.93
CA LEU A 224 7.17 6.33 2.50
C LEU A 224 6.12 7.02 1.62
N ASN A 225 5.25 7.86 2.19
CA ASN A 225 4.15 8.53 1.49
C ASN A 225 3.16 7.57 0.78
N TYR A 226 2.99 6.35 1.31
CA TYR A 226 2.06 5.36 0.76
C TYR A 226 0.63 5.52 1.27
N MET A 227 0.40 6.41 2.24
CA MET A 227 -0.88 6.61 2.89
C MET A 227 -1.26 8.09 2.96
N LYS A 228 -2.51 8.42 2.64
CA LYS A 228 -3.07 9.78 2.79
C LYS A 228 -3.06 10.19 4.27
N ASP A 229 -2.91 11.48 4.54
CA ASP A 229 -2.76 11.99 5.91
C ASP A 229 -3.99 11.73 6.80
N ASN A 230 -5.20 11.91 6.26
CA ASN A 230 -6.45 11.62 6.98
C ASN A 230 -6.56 10.15 7.39
N ILE A 231 -6.17 9.22 6.53
CA ILE A 231 -6.19 7.78 6.78
C ILE A 231 -5.17 7.42 7.87
N TYR A 232 -3.94 7.95 7.75
CA TYR A 232 -2.93 7.78 8.79
C TYR A 232 -3.42 8.26 10.16
N LYS A 233 -4.03 9.46 10.21
CA LYS A 233 -4.53 10.04 11.46
C LYS A 233 -5.62 9.17 12.10
N ASN A 234 -6.55 8.65 11.32
CA ASN A 234 -7.61 7.78 11.81
C ASN A 234 -7.01 6.50 12.41
N ILE A 235 -6.22 5.74 11.63
CA ILE A 235 -5.62 4.49 12.11
C ILE A 235 -4.68 4.74 13.30
N SER A 236 -3.89 5.81 13.27
CA SER A 236 -3.00 6.17 14.37
C SER A 236 -3.76 6.49 15.65
N ALA A 237 -4.88 7.21 15.55
CA ALA A 237 -5.72 7.51 16.71
C ALA A 237 -6.29 6.22 17.34
N ASP A 238 -6.86 5.35 16.51
CA ASP A 238 -7.48 4.11 16.95
C ASP A 238 -6.45 3.15 17.58
N LEU A 239 -5.28 2.97 16.96
CA LEU A 239 -4.20 2.15 17.53
C LEU A 239 -3.64 2.73 18.82
N ASN A 240 -3.43 4.05 18.90
CA ASN A 240 -2.98 4.68 20.13
C ASN A 240 -4.04 4.58 21.24
N TYR A 241 -5.32 4.65 20.92
CA TYR A 241 -6.40 4.41 21.89
C TYR A 241 -6.32 2.98 22.45
N LEU A 242 -6.21 1.97 21.60
CA LEU A 242 -6.08 0.57 22.05
C LEU A 242 -4.81 0.35 22.87
N LYS A 243 -3.68 0.91 22.45
CA LYS A 243 -2.43 0.83 23.23
C LYS A 243 -2.56 1.44 24.62
N ALA A 244 -3.32 2.52 24.71
CA ALA A 244 -3.63 3.14 26.00
C ALA A 244 -4.51 2.23 26.88
N LEU A 245 -5.48 1.51 26.29
CA LEU A 245 -6.29 0.54 27.05
C LEU A 245 -5.40 -0.59 27.62
N ASP A 246 -4.49 -1.16 26.82
CA ASP A 246 -3.53 -2.16 27.29
C ASP A 246 -2.71 -1.62 28.49
N TYR A 247 -2.23 -0.37 28.42
CA TYR A 247 -1.51 0.25 29.52
C TYR A 247 -2.37 0.54 30.75
N LEU A 248 -3.68 0.77 30.58
CA LEU A 248 -4.60 0.93 31.71
C LEU A 248 -4.87 -0.41 32.41
N GLU A 249 -4.94 -1.51 31.67
CA GLU A 249 -5.03 -2.87 32.21
C GLU A 249 -3.75 -3.23 33.01
N ASP A 250 -2.59 -2.76 32.56
CA ASP A 250 -1.29 -2.90 33.25
C ASP A 250 -1.07 -1.87 34.38
N GLU A 251 -2.06 -1.04 34.73
CA GLU A 251 -1.98 0.04 35.73
C GLU A 251 -0.93 1.13 35.40
N LYS A 252 -0.42 1.21 34.17
CA LYS A 252 0.58 2.17 33.71
C LYS A 252 -0.06 3.48 33.22
N SER A 253 -0.76 4.19 34.13
CA SER A 253 -1.58 5.37 33.80
C SER A 253 -0.81 6.51 33.10
N TYR A 254 0.47 6.68 33.38
CA TYR A 254 1.31 7.70 32.70
C TYR A 254 1.48 7.38 31.21
N LEU A 255 1.81 6.13 30.86
CA LEU A 255 1.97 5.70 29.48
C LEU A 255 0.63 5.75 28.73
N ALA A 256 -0.44 5.27 29.37
CA ALA A 256 -1.81 5.39 28.86
C ALA A 256 -2.17 6.84 28.51
N THR A 257 -1.87 7.79 29.42
CA THR A 257 -2.13 9.21 29.20
C THR A 257 -1.40 9.76 27.95
N ASN A 258 -0.16 9.34 27.72
CA ASN A 258 0.60 9.79 26.55
C ASN A 258 -0.01 9.27 25.24
N HIS A 259 -0.38 8.00 25.20
CA HIS A 259 -1.03 7.41 24.02
C HIS A 259 -2.44 8.00 23.79
N LEU A 260 -3.22 8.25 24.83
CA LEU A 260 -4.52 8.95 24.71
C LEU A 260 -4.38 10.39 24.20
N LYS A 261 -3.35 11.12 24.65
CA LYS A 261 -3.05 12.45 24.12
C LYS A 261 -2.71 12.42 22.63
N GLU A 262 -1.92 11.42 22.20
CA GLU A 262 -1.60 11.26 20.79
C GLU A 262 -2.85 10.86 19.97
N ALA A 263 -3.67 9.93 20.46
CA ALA A 263 -4.94 9.58 19.83
C ALA A 263 -5.85 10.81 19.65
N PHE A 264 -6.04 11.59 20.71
CA PHE A 264 -6.85 12.82 20.66
C PHE A 264 -6.26 13.89 19.73
N LYS A 265 -4.94 14.03 19.68
CA LYS A 265 -4.25 14.96 18.77
C LYS A 265 -4.49 14.59 17.31
N GLN A 266 -4.42 13.30 16.98
CA GLN A 266 -4.65 12.81 15.62
C GLN A 266 -6.12 12.88 15.23
N LYS A 267 -7.05 12.54 16.13
CA LYS A 267 -8.50 12.53 15.88
C LYS A 267 -9.27 13.07 17.10
N PRO A 268 -9.47 14.40 17.20
CA PRO A 268 -10.21 15.00 18.31
C PRO A 268 -11.68 14.55 18.43
N SER A 269 -12.23 13.97 17.36
CA SER A 269 -13.58 13.36 17.35
C SER A 269 -13.62 11.91 17.86
N HIS A 270 -12.49 11.33 18.30
CA HIS A 270 -12.46 9.97 18.83
C HIS A 270 -13.07 9.91 20.23
N ILE A 271 -14.32 9.44 20.33
CA ILE A 271 -15.14 9.46 21.55
C ILE A 271 -14.44 8.69 22.68
N GLY A 272 -14.08 7.42 22.47
CA GLY A 272 -13.44 6.58 23.49
C GLY A 272 -12.14 7.17 24.05
N ALA A 273 -11.28 7.68 23.18
CA ALA A 273 -10.01 8.34 23.58
C ALA A 273 -10.30 9.60 24.41
N SER A 274 -11.29 10.39 24.01
CA SER A 274 -11.69 11.60 24.72
C SER A 274 -12.19 11.32 26.14
N VAL A 275 -13.08 10.36 26.28
CA VAL A 275 -13.64 9.98 27.61
C VAL A 275 -12.53 9.46 28.52
N LYS A 276 -11.72 8.50 28.08
CA LYS A 276 -10.64 7.93 28.88
C LYS A 276 -9.57 8.96 29.27
N LEU A 277 -9.14 9.79 28.31
CA LEU A 277 -8.16 10.85 28.59
C LEU A 277 -8.71 11.85 29.61
N SER A 278 -9.99 12.22 29.49
CA SER A 278 -10.60 13.19 30.41
C SER A 278 -10.70 12.62 31.84
N GLY A 279 -10.90 11.31 31.99
CA GLY A 279 -10.85 10.62 33.28
C GLY A 279 -9.48 10.73 33.95
N LEU A 280 -8.42 10.41 33.18
CA LEU A 280 -7.03 10.47 33.68
C LEU A 280 -6.60 11.91 33.99
N LEU A 281 -6.95 12.88 33.15
CA LEU A 281 -6.66 14.32 33.41
C LEU A 281 -7.33 14.82 34.69
N LYS A 282 -8.54 14.37 35.01
CA LYS A 282 -9.21 14.69 36.28
C LYS A 282 -8.41 14.10 37.45
N GLY A 283 -7.95 12.85 37.35
CA GLY A 283 -7.17 12.18 38.39
C GLY A 283 -5.87 12.89 38.78
N ILE A 284 -5.20 13.53 37.78
CA ILE A 284 -3.98 14.34 38.02
C ILE A 284 -4.26 15.83 38.29
N GLY A 285 -5.49 16.22 38.67
CA GLY A 285 -5.85 17.58 39.03
C GLY A 285 -6.05 18.56 37.86
N SER A 286 -5.93 18.11 36.61
CA SER A 286 -6.08 18.98 35.39
C SER A 286 -7.54 19.09 34.97
N LYS A 287 -8.44 19.53 35.86
CA LYS A 287 -9.89 19.59 35.63
C LYS A 287 -10.26 20.44 34.40
N THR A 288 -9.68 21.62 34.23
CA THR A 288 -9.97 22.51 33.10
C THR A 288 -9.65 21.82 31.76
N LYS A 289 -8.45 21.24 31.62
CA LYS A 289 -8.05 20.52 30.40
C LYS A 289 -8.96 19.33 30.11
N SER A 290 -9.44 18.63 31.15
CA SER A 290 -10.39 17.53 31.03
C SER A 290 -11.74 18.00 30.44
N ILE A 291 -12.23 19.16 30.86
CA ILE A 291 -13.48 19.76 30.37
C ILE A 291 -13.28 20.28 28.92
N ASP A 292 -12.25 21.07 28.67
CA ASP A 292 -11.98 21.68 27.35
C ASP A 292 -11.88 20.60 26.26
N GLN A 293 -11.25 19.48 26.58
CA GLN A 293 -11.11 18.37 25.67
C GLN A 293 -12.45 17.71 25.32
N LEU A 294 -13.29 17.43 26.33
CA LEU A 294 -14.62 16.87 26.10
C LEU A 294 -15.53 17.83 25.34
N GLU A 295 -15.48 19.15 25.67
CA GLU A 295 -16.21 20.17 24.93
C GLU A 295 -15.82 20.20 23.44
N LYS A 296 -14.51 20.11 23.14
CA LYS A 296 -14.03 20.02 21.76
C LYS A 296 -14.57 18.77 21.04
N THR A 297 -14.57 17.60 21.71
CA THR A 297 -15.14 16.38 21.13
C THR A 297 -16.64 16.50 20.91
N PHE A 298 -17.39 17.01 21.88
CA PHE A 298 -18.82 17.24 21.76
C PHE A 298 -19.17 18.13 20.55
N LEU A 299 -18.49 19.25 20.42
CA LEU A 299 -18.69 20.20 19.30
C LEU A 299 -18.34 19.60 17.92
N LEU A 300 -17.57 18.52 17.87
CA LEU A 300 -17.22 17.81 16.63
C LEU A 300 -18.12 16.61 16.34
N THR A 301 -18.79 16.03 17.34
CA THR A 301 -19.47 14.74 17.21
C THR A 301 -20.95 14.79 17.54
N ALA A 302 -21.41 15.80 18.29
CA ALA A 302 -22.75 15.83 18.88
C ALA A 302 -23.10 14.50 19.59
N ASN A 303 -22.11 13.88 20.29
CA ASN A 303 -22.33 12.59 20.92
C ASN A 303 -22.94 12.78 22.31
N PRO A 304 -24.07 12.09 22.64
CA PRO A 304 -24.77 12.26 23.93
C PRO A 304 -23.92 11.82 25.13
N ASP A 305 -23.13 10.74 25.00
CA ASP A 305 -22.31 10.22 26.10
C ASP A 305 -21.24 11.24 26.53
N ILE A 306 -20.71 12.00 25.55
CA ILE A 306 -19.75 13.10 25.83
C ILE A 306 -20.42 14.23 26.60
N LEU A 307 -21.67 14.58 26.26
CA LEU A 307 -22.41 15.63 26.97
C LEU A 307 -22.73 15.19 28.41
N GLU A 308 -23.10 13.93 28.59
CA GLU A 308 -23.33 13.35 29.93
C GLU A 308 -22.04 13.38 30.78
N GLU A 309 -20.90 12.95 30.20
CA GLU A 309 -19.61 13.02 30.88
C GLU A 309 -19.19 14.47 31.23
N LEU A 310 -19.49 15.43 30.36
CA LEU A 310 -19.28 16.84 30.63
C LEU A 310 -20.11 17.31 31.81
N SER A 311 -21.40 16.97 31.85
CA SER A 311 -22.31 17.39 32.93
C SER A 311 -21.83 16.93 34.32
N LYS A 312 -21.33 15.68 34.42
CA LYS A 312 -20.71 15.14 35.63
C LYS A 312 -19.46 15.90 36.08
N LYS A 313 -18.74 16.50 35.14
CA LYS A 313 -17.47 17.23 35.42
C LYS A 313 -17.68 18.68 35.77
N TRP A 314 -18.79 19.30 35.36
CA TRP A 314 -19.08 20.70 35.66
C TRP A 314 -19.33 20.92 37.16
N ASN A 315 -19.71 19.87 37.89
CA ASN A 315 -19.97 19.95 39.33
C ASN A 315 -21.04 21.01 39.68
N LEU A 316 -22.09 21.10 38.85
CA LEU A 316 -23.23 22.00 39.04
C LEU A 316 -24.36 21.25 39.75
N LYS A 317 -24.93 21.87 40.78
CA LYS A 317 -25.91 21.18 41.67
C LYS A 317 -27.31 21.12 41.06
N THR A 318 -27.75 22.11 40.31
CA THR A 318 -29.11 22.21 39.79
C THR A 318 -29.20 21.83 38.31
N SER A 319 -30.30 21.17 37.90
CA SER A 319 -30.60 20.84 36.50
C SER A 319 -30.56 22.07 35.61
N GLY A 320 -31.19 23.16 36.02
CA GLY A 320 -31.18 24.42 35.25
C GLY A 320 -29.79 24.98 34.97
N SER A 321 -28.87 24.89 35.95
CA SER A 321 -27.49 25.38 35.72
C SER A 321 -26.71 24.44 34.79
N ARG A 322 -26.94 23.13 34.82
CA ARG A 322 -26.30 22.17 33.89
C ARG A 322 -26.80 22.40 32.46
N VAL A 323 -28.14 22.52 32.29
CA VAL A 323 -28.76 22.78 30.98
C VAL A 323 -28.31 24.14 30.42
N SER A 324 -28.32 25.21 31.24
CA SER A 324 -27.82 26.54 30.82
C SER A 324 -26.37 26.45 30.33
N LYS A 325 -25.54 25.69 31.03
CA LYS A 325 -24.15 25.48 30.58
C LYS A 325 -24.05 24.69 29.29
N ALA A 326 -24.88 23.68 29.08
CA ALA A 326 -24.96 22.93 27.83
C ALA A 326 -25.40 23.84 26.66
N ILE A 327 -26.41 24.68 26.86
CA ILE A 327 -26.86 25.68 25.88
C ILE A 327 -25.74 26.66 25.53
N ASN A 328 -24.96 27.12 26.51
CA ASN A 328 -23.83 28.00 26.28
C ASN A 328 -22.72 27.39 25.42
N LEU A 329 -22.62 26.03 25.35
CA LEU A 329 -21.69 25.39 24.42
C LEU A 329 -22.07 25.64 22.95
N LEU A 330 -23.38 25.77 22.65
CA LEU A 330 -23.85 26.04 21.27
C LEU A 330 -23.37 27.39 20.72
N ASN A 331 -22.98 28.30 21.58
CA ASN A 331 -22.40 29.59 21.20
C ASN A 331 -20.91 29.51 20.82
N LYS A 332 -20.25 28.35 21.11
CA LYS A 332 -18.87 28.10 20.71
C LYS A 332 -18.80 27.79 19.23
N LYS A 333 -17.63 28.00 18.61
CA LYS A 333 -17.41 27.78 17.19
C LYS A 333 -17.56 26.28 16.87
N SER A 334 -18.55 25.95 16.05
CA SER A 334 -18.78 24.62 15.47
C SER A 334 -19.00 24.76 13.95
N SER A 335 -18.89 23.66 13.19
CA SER A 335 -19.27 23.70 11.78
C SER A 335 -20.78 23.88 11.63
N GLN A 336 -21.22 24.56 10.56
CA GLN A 336 -22.63 24.79 10.32
C GLN A 336 -23.43 23.47 10.14
N GLU A 337 -22.77 22.44 9.61
CA GLU A 337 -23.37 21.12 9.36
C GLU A 337 -23.81 20.43 10.63
N ILE A 338 -23.03 20.49 11.72
CA ILE A 338 -23.31 19.80 12.98
C ILE A 338 -24.16 20.65 13.94
N LYS A 339 -24.37 21.92 13.65
CA LYS A 339 -25.00 22.87 14.58
C LYS A 339 -26.42 22.44 15.00
N ASN A 340 -27.22 21.94 14.08
CA ASN A 340 -28.57 21.46 14.38
C ASN A 340 -28.53 20.17 15.21
N ASP A 341 -27.56 19.30 14.98
CA ASP A 341 -27.39 18.07 15.75
C ASP A 341 -26.97 18.35 17.20
N LEU A 342 -26.08 19.33 17.40
CA LEU A 342 -25.74 19.82 18.74
C LEU A 342 -26.96 20.35 19.49
N LYS A 343 -27.86 21.10 18.79
CA LYS A 343 -29.12 21.57 19.39
C LYS A 343 -30.03 20.40 19.78
N ILE A 344 -30.16 19.38 18.92
CA ILE A 344 -30.95 18.18 19.20
C ILE A 344 -30.41 17.47 20.44
N GLU A 345 -29.11 17.24 20.52
CA GLU A 345 -28.52 16.54 21.68
C GLU A 345 -28.64 17.33 22.97
N VAL A 346 -28.47 18.67 22.93
CA VAL A 346 -28.67 19.52 24.10
C VAL A 346 -30.16 19.56 24.50
N ALA A 347 -31.11 19.55 23.55
CA ALA A 347 -32.53 19.47 23.84
C ALA A 347 -32.90 18.13 24.48
N CYS A 348 -32.38 17.01 23.96
CA CYS A 348 -32.57 15.68 24.60
C CYS A 348 -32.00 15.64 26.03
N TYR A 349 -30.82 16.25 26.22
CA TYR A 349 -30.22 16.41 27.55
C TYR A 349 -31.11 17.27 28.48
N ALA A 350 -31.70 18.37 27.98
CA ALA A 350 -32.61 19.19 28.74
C ALA A 350 -33.88 18.45 29.13
N ILE A 351 -34.41 17.57 28.27
CA ILE A 351 -35.54 16.67 28.58
C ILE A 351 -35.17 15.70 29.71
N SER A 352 -33.99 15.09 29.67
CA SER A 352 -33.53 14.18 30.73
C SER A 352 -33.32 14.87 32.08
N GLU A 353 -33.11 16.17 32.07
CA GLU A 353 -33.04 17.02 33.27
C GLU A 353 -34.39 17.67 33.62
N GLU A 354 -35.49 17.29 32.96
CA GLU A 354 -36.87 17.79 33.14
C GLU A 354 -37.04 19.28 32.85
N ILE A 355 -36.17 19.89 32.02
CA ILE A 355 -36.23 21.31 31.60
C ILE A 355 -36.90 21.40 30.23
N TRP A 356 -38.19 21.13 30.17
CA TRP A 356 -39.00 21.00 28.95
C TRP A 356 -39.04 22.25 28.09
N GLY A 357 -39.17 23.44 28.71
CA GLY A 357 -39.31 24.72 27.98
C GLY A 357 -38.08 25.08 27.15
N GLU A 358 -36.87 24.86 27.70
CA GLU A 358 -35.63 25.14 26.95
C GLU A 358 -35.42 24.06 25.85
N ALA A 359 -35.81 22.80 26.10
CA ALA A 359 -35.76 21.76 25.09
C ALA A 359 -36.66 22.09 23.89
N GLU A 360 -37.89 22.51 24.15
CA GLU A 360 -38.86 22.88 23.11
C GLU A 360 -38.35 24.04 22.27
N LYS A 361 -37.82 25.09 22.92
CA LYS A 361 -37.27 26.26 22.26
C LYS A 361 -36.10 25.88 21.31
N LEU A 362 -35.19 25.02 21.76
CA LEU A 362 -34.06 24.56 20.93
C LEU A 362 -34.53 23.77 19.71
N LEU A 363 -35.53 22.88 19.87
CA LEU A 363 -36.01 22.06 18.77
C LEU A 363 -36.83 22.86 17.75
N LYS A 364 -37.64 23.86 18.21
CA LYS A 364 -38.40 24.78 17.34
C LYS A 364 -37.50 25.73 16.51
N ASP A 365 -36.27 25.97 16.98
CA ASP A 365 -35.26 26.79 16.25
C ASP A 365 -34.52 25.98 15.15
N ILE A 366 -34.90 24.73 14.90
CA ILE A 366 -34.33 23.88 13.86
C ILE A 366 -35.30 23.84 12.68
N PRO A 367 -34.85 24.09 11.44
CA PRO A 367 -35.67 23.92 10.25
C PRO A 367 -36.27 22.50 10.15
N GLU A 368 -37.54 22.38 9.72
CA GLU A 368 -38.25 21.09 9.71
C GLU A 368 -37.55 20.03 8.86
N ASP A 369 -36.93 20.42 7.72
CA ASP A 369 -36.16 19.55 6.83
C ASP A 369 -34.85 19.01 7.46
N LYS A 370 -34.44 19.55 8.60
CA LYS A 370 -33.27 19.15 9.37
C LYS A 370 -33.59 18.36 10.65
N LEU A 371 -34.86 18.24 10.99
CA LEU A 371 -35.29 17.43 12.12
C LEU A 371 -35.08 15.94 11.85
N THR A 372 -34.44 15.24 12.79
CA THR A 372 -34.18 13.80 12.73
C THR A 372 -35.25 13.00 13.46
N THR A 373 -35.27 11.68 13.26
CA THR A 373 -36.11 10.76 14.07
C THR A 373 -36.00 11.05 15.55
N LYS A 374 -34.78 11.26 16.07
CA LYS A 374 -34.52 11.57 17.48
C LYS A 374 -35.13 12.91 17.88
N ALA A 375 -35.08 13.93 17.04
CA ALA A 375 -35.67 15.22 17.32
C ALA A 375 -37.20 15.16 17.40
N TYR A 376 -37.85 14.41 16.51
CA TYR A 376 -39.30 14.20 16.57
C TYR A 376 -39.73 13.37 17.77
N GLN A 377 -38.94 12.36 18.15
CA GLN A 377 -39.17 11.63 19.41
C GLN A 377 -39.10 12.57 20.64
N ALA A 378 -38.10 13.43 20.70
CA ALA A 378 -37.97 14.44 21.74
C ALA A 378 -39.16 15.41 21.78
N LEU A 379 -39.66 15.84 20.60
CA LEU A 379 -40.89 16.66 20.53
C LEU A 379 -42.14 15.90 20.99
N ALA A 380 -42.21 14.60 20.72
CA ALA A 380 -43.29 13.75 21.22
C ALA A 380 -43.23 13.62 22.73
N ASP A 381 -42.04 13.46 23.35
CA ASP A 381 -41.84 13.42 24.79
C ASP A 381 -42.29 14.73 25.45
N ILE A 382 -41.96 15.88 24.84
CA ILE A 382 -42.41 17.20 25.30
C ILE A 382 -43.93 17.32 25.24
N ALA A 383 -44.56 16.93 24.12
CA ALA A 383 -46.02 16.92 23.97
C ALA A 383 -46.70 15.99 24.97
N GLY A 384 -46.07 14.84 25.28
CA GLY A 384 -46.53 13.93 26.34
C GLY A 384 -46.50 14.57 27.71
N SER A 385 -45.44 15.31 28.07
CA SER A 385 -45.35 16.05 29.34
C SER A 385 -46.44 17.16 29.48
N GLN A 386 -46.92 17.67 28.33
CA GLN A 386 -47.98 18.67 28.23
C GLN A 386 -49.41 18.01 28.18
N ASN A 387 -49.52 16.71 28.27
CA ASN A 387 -50.76 15.94 28.15
C ASN A 387 -51.49 16.16 26.80
N ASN A 388 -50.77 16.26 25.70
CA ASN A 388 -51.33 16.46 24.35
C ASN A 388 -51.14 15.21 23.46
N PRO A 389 -52.04 14.22 23.50
CA PRO A 389 -51.89 12.95 22.79
C PRO A 389 -51.97 13.10 21.27
N GLU A 390 -52.67 14.11 20.76
CA GLU A 390 -52.75 14.36 19.31
C GLU A 390 -51.36 14.79 18.74
N LEU A 391 -50.69 15.70 19.44
CA LEU A 391 -49.34 16.12 19.07
C LEU A 391 -48.32 14.98 19.21
N VAL A 392 -48.45 14.15 20.26
CA VAL A 392 -47.61 12.96 20.42
C VAL A 392 -47.72 12.07 19.19
N LYS A 393 -48.97 11.72 18.78
CA LYS A 393 -49.20 10.88 17.60
C LYS A 393 -48.61 11.49 16.35
N ASN A 394 -48.84 12.78 16.08
CA ASN A 394 -48.32 13.49 14.93
C ASN A 394 -46.77 13.43 14.88
N TYR A 395 -46.10 13.72 16.01
CA TYR A 395 -44.64 13.71 16.05
C TYR A 395 -44.07 12.28 15.89
N LEU A 396 -44.72 11.24 16.40
CA LEU A 396 -44.28 9.86 16.18
C LEU A 396 -44.48 9.41 14.74
N GLU A 397 -45.53 9.83 14.05
CA GLU A 397 -45.71 9.60 12.62
C GLU A 397 -44.62 10.29 11.79
N LYS A 398 -44.28 11.53 12.13
CA LYS A 398 -43.16 12.26 11.49
C LYS A 398 -41.81 11.59 11.81
N ALA A 399 -41.60 11.07 13.03
CA ALA A 399 -40.40 10.35 13.42
C ALA A 399 -40.16 9.09 12.57
N ALA A 400 -41.22 8.38 12.18
CA ALA A 400 -41.15 7.16 11.36
C ALA A 400 -40.63 7.44 9.93
N SER A 401 -40.91 8.62 9.40
CA SER A 401 -40.48 9.03 8.05
C SER A 401 -39.22 9.90 8.01
N ALA A 402 -38.74 10.35 9.17
CA ALA A 402 -37.62 11.25 9.28
C ALA A 402 -36.27 10.56 9.05
N LYS A 403 -35.26 11.37 8.70
CA LYS A 403 -33.87 10.89 8.56
C LYS A 403 -33.33 10.34 9.85
N GLY A 404 -32.57 9.25 9.78
CA GLY A 404 -31.87 8.66 10.93
C GLY A 404 -30.83 9.62 11.53
N GLY A 405 -30.56 9.43 12.83
CA GLY A 405 -29.53 10.18 13.56
C GLY A 405 -28.14 9.55 13.43
N TYR A 406 -27.26 10.03 14.30
CA TYR A 406 -25.91 9.48 14.45
C TYR A 406 -25.92 8.07 15.02
N ASN A 407 -24.99 7.27 14.52
CA ASN A 407 -24.65 5.95 15.04
C ASN A 407 -23.22 5.59 14.67
N TYR A 408 -22.71 4.48 15.18
CA TYR A 408 -21.46 3.91 14.68
C TYR A 408 -21.74 3.19 13.36
N PHE A 409 -21.27 3.77 12.27
CA PHE A 409 -21.36 3.16 10.94
C PHE A 409 -19.97 2.88 10.38
N CYS A 410 -19.85 1.76 9.69
CA CYS A 410 -18.68 1.52 8.86
C CYS A 410 -18.80 2.33 7.57
N TYR A 411 -17.91 3.29 7.35
CA TYR A 411 -17.93 4.11 6.15
C TYR A 411 -17.58 3.36 4.86
N SER A 412 -17.07 2.12 4.96
CA SER A 412 -16.76 1.27 3.81
C SER A 412 -17.94 0.44 3.33
N CYS A 413 -18.70 -0.19 4.23
CA CYS A 413 -19.78 -1.12 3.86
C CYS A 413 -21.16 -0.69 4.36
N GLY A 414 -21.27 0.46 5.05
CA GLY A 414 -22.53 0.98 5.60
C GLY A 414 -23.10 0.19 6.80
N ASN A 415 -22.37 -0.82 7.32
CA ASN A 415 -22.86 -1.60 8.44
C ASN A 415 -23.03 -0.73 9.68
N LYS A 416 -24.21 -0.85 10.34
CA LYS A 416 -24.50 -0.19 11.61
C LYS A 416 -23.97 -1.08 12.74
N ASN A 417 -23.20 -0.49 13.65
CA ASN A 417 -22.62 -1.16 14.82
C ASN A 417 -23.17 -0.54 16.10
N HIS A 418 -23.26 -1.31 17.17
CA HIS A 418 -23.68 -0.80 18.48
C HIS A 418 -22.57 -0.01 19.16
N ASN A 419 -21.33 -0.46 19.01
CA ASN A 419 -20.15 0.13 19.62
C ASN A 419 -19.07 0.39 18.56
N TRP A 420 -18.08 1.16 18.96
CA TRP A 420 -16.86 1.31 18.18
C TRP A 420 -15.97 0.06 18.33
N GLU A 421 -15.48 -0.43 17.22
CA GLU A 421 -14.52 -1.52 17.13
C GLU A 421 -13.40 -1.15 16.13
N LEU A 422 -12.21 -1.72 16.32
CA LEU A 422 -11.07 -1.46 15.46
C LEU A 422 -11.29 -2.02 14.04
N HIS A 423 -11.89 -3.21 13.95
CA HIS A 423 -12.26 -3.86 12.69
C HIS A 423 -13.79 -3.88 12.55
N CYS A 424 -14.25 -3.65 11.32
CA CYS A 424 -15.68 -3.79 11.06
C CYS A 424 -16.07 -5.27 11.04
N PRO A 425 -17.07 -5.72 11.83
CA PRO A 425 -17.47 -7.13 11.89
C PRO A 425 -18.03 -7.67 10.56
N LYS A 426 -18.49 -6.80 9.65
CA LYS A 426 -19.03 -7.23 8.36
C LYS A 426 -17.99 -7.28 7.24
N CYS A 427 -17.11 -6.29 7.12
CA CYS A 427 -16.15 -6.18 6.02
C CYS A 427 -14.69 -6.34 6.45
N ASP A 428 -14.44 -6.53 7.74
CA ASP A 428 -13.13 -6.73 8.39
C ASP A 428 -12.10 -5.62 8.12
N LEU A 429 -12.53 -4.46 7.62
CA LEU A 429 -11.63 -3.35 7.36
C LEU A 429 -11.26 -2.60 8.64
N LEU A 430 -9.98 -2.22 8.73
CA LEU A 430 -9.38 -1.53 9.88
C LEU A 430 -9.80 -0.06 9.93
N SER A 431 -10.15 0.42 11.14
CA SER A 431 -10.43 1.85 11.42
C SER A 431 -11.52 2.45 10.53
N THR A 432 -12.55 1.67 10.20
CA THR A 432 -13.64 2.10 9.32
C THR A 432 -14.94 2.40 10.04
N ILE A 433 -15.03 2.15 11.36
CA ILE A 433 -16.22 2.43 12.15
C ILE A 433 -16.11 3.82 12.76
N GLU A 434 -17.06 4.69 12.41
CA GLU A 434 -17.11 6.08 12.88
C GLU A 434 -18.50 6.45 13.39
N TRP A 435 -18.56 7.38 14.34
CA TRP A 435 -19.77 8.02 14.79
C TRP A 435 -20.22 9.06 13.78
N MET A 436 -21.23 8.73 12.98
CA MET A 436 -21.65 9.53 11.84
C MET A 436 -23.11 9.30 11.48
N LYS A 437 -23.67 10.15 10.60
CA LYS A 437 -24.95 9.90 9.92
C LYS A 437 -24.69 9.22 8.58
N LEU A 438 -25.53 8.29 8.18
CA LEU A 438 -25.57 7.80 6.81
C LEU A 438 -26.43 8.77 5.97
N GLU A 439 -25.79 9.50 5.08
CA GLU A 439 -26.48 10.23 4.00
C GLU A 439 -26.56 9.34 2.77
N ASN A 440 -27.73 9.33 2.10
CA ASN A 440 -28.04 8.40 0.99
C ASN A 440 -27.11 8.51 -0.24
N ASN A 441 -26.16 9.45 -0.29
CA ASN A 441 -25.27 9.72 -1.43
C ASN A 441 -23.79 9.92 -1.05
N GLN A 442 -23.35 9.51 0.12
CA GLN A 442 -21.93 9.55 0.39
C GLN A 442 -21.23 8.41 -0.36
N ASN A 443 -20.58 8.73 -1.48
CA ASN A 443 -19.47 7.96 -2.01
C ASN A 443 -18.35 8.04 -0.97
N PHE A 444 -18.37 7.11 -0.05
CA PHE A 444 -17.28 6.94 0.89
C PHE A 444 -16.03 6.61 0.07
N ASP A 445 -15.06 7.53 0.09
CA ASP A 445 -13.69 7.20 -0.28
C ASP A 445 -13.22 6.14 0.71
N VAL A 446 -13.68 4.92 0.45
CA VAL A 446 -13.13 3.73 1.08
C VAL A 446 -11.63 3.83 0.90
N LEU A 447 -10.89 3.52 1.96
CA LEU A 447 -9.55 3.02 1.79
C LEU A 447 -9.60 1.94 0.69
N LYS A 448 -9.56 2.37 -0.56
CA LYS A 448 -9.07 1.55 -1.64
C LYS A 448 -7.60 1.39 -1.30
N ILE A 449 -7.33 0.45 -0.40
CA ILE A 449 -6.02 -0.20 -0.34
C ILE A 449 -5.81 -0.62 -1.77
N SER A 450 -4.99 0.14 -2.48
CA SER A 450 -4.74 0.13 -3.93
C SER A 450 -5.88 -0.50 -4.72
N SER A 451 -6.55 0.28 -5.56
CA SER A 451 -7.73 -0.07 -6.38
C SER A 451 -7.47 -1.18 -7.41
N ASP A 452 -6.45 -1.98 -7.23
CA ASP A 452 -6.34 -3.27 -7.86
C ASP A 452 -7.27 -4.22 -7.11
N ASN A 453 -8.48 -4.34 -7.67
CA ASN A 453 -9.64 -5.08 -7.18
C ASN A 453 -9.38 -6.54 -6.76
N ARG A 454 -8.15 -7.04 -6.82
CA ARG A 454 -7.74 -8.39 -6.45
C ARG A 454 -7.15 -8.47 -5.03
N SER A 455 -6.39 -7.46 -4.59
CA SER A 455 -5.83 -7.43 -3.23
C SER A 455 -6.90 -7.17 -2.16
N ASN A 456 -7.94 -6.36 -2.45
CA ASN A 456 -9.05 -6.13 -1.53
C ASN A 456 -9.92 -7.37 -1.31
N ARG A 457 -10.08 -8.25 -2.32
CA ARG A 457 -10.74 -9.54 -2.14
C ARG A 457 -9.93 -10.50 -1.29
N LEU A 458 -8.61 -10.38 -1.27
CA LEU A 458 -7.74 -11.21 -0.45
C LEU A 458 -7.76 -10.79 1.03
N LEU A 459 -7.79 -9.49 1.32
CA LEU A 459 -7.88 -8.97 2.69
C LEU A 459 -9.29 -9.14 3.29
N ASN A 460 -10.36 -9.08 2.48
CA ASN A 460 -11.74 -9.29 2.92
C ASN A 460 -12.09 -10.77 3.18
N LYS A 461 -11.17 -11.72 2.94
CA LYS A 461 -11.37 -13.16 3.17
C LYS A 461 -10.62 -13.68 4.40
N ILE A 462 -10.04 -12.81 5.23
CA ILE A 462 -9.46 -13.25 6.50
C ILE A 462 -10.64 -13.47 7.47
N PRO A 463 -10.99 -14.72 7.89
CA PRO A 463 -12.08 -14.99 8.81
C PRO A 463 -11.72 -14.54 10.23
N ASN A 464 -12.76 -14.40 11.05
CA ASN A 464 -12.64 -14.09 12.48
C ASN A 464 -11.89 -15.15 13.26
#